data_3881c58d5311d99b81e1c6fee125ae82
#
_entry.id   3881c58d5311d99b81e1c6fee125ae82
#
_cell.length_a   1.000
_cell.length_b   1.000
_cell.length_c   1.000
_cell.angle_alpha   90.00
_cell.angle_beta   90.00
_cell.angle_gamma   90.00
#
_symmetry.space_group_name_H-M   'P 1'
#
loop_
_entity.id
_entity.type
_entity.pdbx_description
1 polymer ?
#
loop_
_entity_poly.entity_id
_entity_poly.type
_entity_poly.pdbx_seq_one_letter_code
_entity_poly.pdbx_strand_id
1 'polypeptide(L)'
;GLAKTPLAFECSGKHAAFLWACAAKSERGELEPDAALWSIDAYLDPQHPLQRMIVEEVEAFTGEQVAHASVDGCGAPVFALSPVGLARAYATLGTAIRNMQADARASTVATAMVDYPELIQGPDSPDTMVSERLDAVVKSGAEGMLCIGLRSGASAVVKISDGSSRATHLVALRALQAAGVLTQTTVDSLLTAVLRP
;
A
#
# COMPACT_ATOMS: atom_id res chain seq x y z
N GLY A 1 18.07 1.90 -16.93
CA GLY A 1 17.49 1.29 -15.72
C GLY A 1 18.23 1.78 -14.49
N LEU A 2 17.54 1.98 -13.38
CA LEU A 2 18.17 2.30 -12.11
C LEU A 2 19.20 1.23 -11.75
N ALA A 3 20.35 1.64 -11.22
CA ALA A 3 21.35 0.71 -10.74
C ALA A 3 20.73 -0.21 -9.68
N LYS A 4 21.09 -1.51 -9.71
CA LYS A 4 20.66 -2.48 -8.69
C LYS A 4 21.32 -2.12 -7.35
N THR A 5 20.66 -1.28 -6.56
CA THR A 5 21.10 -0.89 -5.22
C THR A 5 20.05 -1.32 -4.20
N PRO A 6 20.41 -1.54 -2.93
CA PRO A 6 19.42 -1.82 -1.88
C PRO A 6 18.34 -0.76 -1.77
N LEU A 7 18.65 0.50 -2.06
CA LEU A 7 17.70 1.61 -2.04
C LEU A 7 16.62 1.48 -3.14
N ALA A 8 16.98 0.93 -4.29
CA ALA A 8 16.06 0.72 -5.42
C ALA A 8 15.26 -0.59 -5.31
N PHE A 9 15.42 -1.35 -4.22
CA PHE A 9 14.62 -2.54 -3.97
C PHE A 9 13.19 -2.14 -3.56
N GLU A 10 12.18 -2.73 -4.17
CA GLU A 10 10.77 -2.34 -4.01
C GLU A 10 10.26 -2.34 -2.55
N CYS A 11 10.85 -3.14 -1.68
CA CYS A 11 10.51 -3.21 -0.27
C CYS A 11 11.42 -2.36 0.63
N SER A 12 12.38 -1.60 0.09
CA SER A 12 13.35 -0.83 0.89
C SER A 12 12.68 0.15 1.85
N GLY A 13 11.67 0.89 1.41
CA GLY A 13 10.90 1.81 2.26
C GLY A 13 10.16 1.10 3.39
N LYS A 14 9.56 -0.06 3.11
CA LYS A 14 8.89 -0.88 4.14
C LYS A 14 9.87 -1.32 5.23
N HIS A 15 11.01 -1.89 4.85
CA HIS A 15 12.02 -2.32 5.81
C HIS A 15 12.62 -1.14 6.58
N ALA A 16 12.88 -0.01 5.93
CA ALA A 16 13.33 1.20 6.61
C ALA A 16 12.33 1.69 7.67
N ALA A 17 11.03 1.66 7.35
CA ALA A 17 9.97 2.01 8.29
C ALA A 17 9.91 1.04 9.48
N PHE A 18 10.08 -0.26 9.25
CA PHE A 18 10.14 -1.27 10.32
C PHE A 18 11.32 -1.01 11.27
N LEU A 19 12.50 -0.81 10.72
CA LEU A 19 13.71 -0.53 11.50
C LEU A 19 13.58 0.78 12.27
N TRP A 20 13.01 1.82 11.64
CA TRP A 20 12.77 3.09 12.31
C TRP A 20 11.77 2.97 13.45
N ALA A 21 10.69 2.21 13.28
CA ALA A 21 9.72 1.97 14.35
C ALA A 21 10.37 1.26 15.54
N CYS A 22 11.23 0.26 15.28
CA CYS A 22 11.99 -0.42 16.33
C CYS A 22 12.95 0.55 17.05
N ALA A 23 13.73 1.33 16.31
CA ALA A 23 14.66 2.30 16.89
C ALA A 23 13.94 3.37 17.73
N ALA A 24 12.84 3.93 17.21
CA ALA A 24 12.06 4.94 17.92
C ALA A 24 11.45 4.43 19.25
N LYS A 25 11.07 3.16 19.31
CA LYS A 25 10.60 2.53 20.56
C LYS A 25 11.76 2.31 21.54
N SER A 26 12.94 1.89 21.05
CA SER A 26 14.13 1.70 21.89
C SER A 26 14.65 3.02 22.47
N GLU A 27 14.67 4.11 21.67
CA GLU A 27 15.23 5.40 22.10
C GLU A 27 14.33 6.18 23.07
N ARG A 28 13.02 6.02 22.98
CA ARG A 28 12.09 6.78 23.84
C ARG A 28 12.16 6.40 25.32
N GLY A 29 12.95 5.39 25.68
CA GLY A 29 13.17 5.00 27.08
C GLY A 29 11.87 4.78 27.85
N GLU A 30 10.75 4.61 27.13
CA GLU A 30 9.52 4.15 27.72
C GLU A 30 9.85 2.77 28.27
N LEU A 31 10.14 2.76 29.55
CA LEU A 31 10.47 1.63 30.43
C LEU A 31 9.28 0.66 30.47
N GLU A 32 8.91 0.18 29.32
CA GLU A 32 8.12 -1.03 29.21
C GLU A 32 9.09 -2.20 29.46
N PRO A 33 8.72 -3.20 30.24
CA PRO A 33 9.53 -4.41 30.47
C PRO A 33 10.01 -5.07 29.17
N ASP A 34 9.46 -4.65 28.04
CA ASP A 34 9.58 -5.25 26.72
C ASP A 34 10.53 -4.51 25.75
N ALA A 35 11.27 -3.49 26.18
CA ALA A 35 12.19 -2.77 25.30
C ALA A 35 13.22 -3.70 24.60
N ALA A 36 13.61 -4.78 25.26
CA ALA A 36 14.48 -5.82 24.69
C ALA A 36 13.80 -6.60 23.54
N LEU A 37 12.47 -6.63 23.48
CA LEU A 37 11.72 -7.32 22.43
C LEU A 37 11.67 -6.51 21.12
N TRP A 38 12.03 -5.22 21.14
CA TRP A 38 12.07 -4.35 19.96
C TRP A 38 13.41 -4.37 19.23
N SER A 39 14.13 -5.50 19.34
CA SER A 39 15.42 -5.67 18.66
C SER A 39 15.28 -5.57 17.14
N ILE A 40 16.11 -4.75 16.53
CA ILE A 40 16.21 -4.64 15.07
C ILE A 40 16.69 -5.95 14.40
N ASP A 41 17.28 -6.87 15.15
CA ASP A 41 17.78 -8.14 14.63
C ASP A 41 16.65 -9.16 14.40
N ALA A 42 15.50 -8.96 15.06
CA ALA A 42 14.37 -9.89 15.03
C ALA A 42 13.09 -9.29 14.40
N TYR A 43 13.14 -8.11 13.81
CA TYR A 43 11.94 -7.38 13.30
C TYR A 43 11.13 -8.14 12.25
N LEU A 44 11.69 -9.18 11.66
CA LEU A 44 11.00 -10.05 10.69
C LEU A 44 10.30 -11.25 11.34
N ASP A 45 10.54 -11.50 12.63
CA ASP A 45 9.85 -12.58 13.34
C ASP A 45 8.36 -12.23 13.47
N PRO A 46 7.42 -13.11 13.04
CA PRO A 46 5.99 -12.88 13.20
C PRO A 46 5.55 -12.63 14.66
N GLN A 47 6.32 -13.08 15.64
CA GLN A 47 6.05 -12.85 17.06
C GLN A 47 6.63 -11.52 17.59
N HIS A 48 7.42 -10.81 16.77
CA HIS A 48 7.95 -9.51 17.16
C HIS A 48 6.82 -8.51 17.43
N PRO A 49 6.92 -7.64 18.47
CA PRO A 49 5.84 -6.69 18.79
C PRO A 49 5.43 -5.81 17.60
N LEU A 50 6.39 -5.38 16.77
CA LEU A 50 6.11 -4.65 15.54
C LEU A 50 5.17 -5.42 14.60
N GLN A 51 5.43 -6.72 14.37
CA GLN A 51 4.62 -7.51 13.44
C GLN A 51 3.21 -7.76 13.98
N ARG A 52 3.05 -7.90 15.29
CA ARG A 52 1.72 -7.97 15.92
C ARG A 52 0.95 -6.65 15.74
N MET A 53 1.60 -5.50 15.98
CA MET A 53 0.98 -4.20 15.72
C MET A 53 0.56 -4.04 14.25
N ILE A 54 1.37 -4.52 13.31
CA ILE A 54 1.02 -4.48 11.89
C ILE A 54 -0.22 -5.33 11.61
N VAL A 55 -0.34 -6.53 12.20
CA VAL A 55 -1.54 -7.37 12.09
C VAL A 55 -2.77 -6.61 12.59
N GLU A 56 -2.70 -6.05 13.80
CA GLU A 56 -3.80 -5.29 14.40
C GLU A 56 -4.25 -4.11 13.51
N GLU A 57 -3.31 -3.34 12.97
CA GLU A 57 -3.62 -2.23 12.05
C GLU A 57 -4.22 -2.73 10.73
N VAL A 58 -3.67 -3.80 10.16
CA VAL A 58 -4.20 -4.41 8.93
C VAL A 58 -5.63 -4.90 9.14
N GLU A 59 -5.92 -5.59 10.25
CA GLU A 59 -7.27 -6.05 10.59
C GLU A 59 -8.24 -4.89 10.82
N ALA A 60 -7.78 -3.82 11.48
CA ALA A 60 -8.59 -2.62 11.71
C ALA A 60 -8.95 -1.92 10.38
N PHE A 61 -8.00 -1.77 9.46
CA PHE A 61 -8.23 -1.13 8.16
C PHE A 61 -9.06 -1.98 7.21
N THR A 62 -8.89 -3.30 7.22
CA THR A 62 -9.61 -4.21 6.33
C THR A 62 -10.98 -4.60 6.87
N GLY A 63 -11.19 -4.49 8.19
CA GLY A 63 -12.40 -4.92 8.88
C GLY A 63 -12.58 -6.45 8.86
N GLU A 64 -11.49 -7.20 8.75
CA GLU A 64 -11.48 -8.66 8.79
C GLU A 64 -10.20 -9.18 9.45
N GLN A 65 -10.26 -10.38 9.98
CA GLN A 65 -9.09 -11.05 10.54
C GLN A 65 -8.16 -11.55 9.43
N VAL A 66 -6.86 -11.54 9.71
CA VAL A 66 -5.85 -12.16 8.84
C VAL A 66 -6.12 -13.66 8.72
N ALA A 67 -6.45 -14.12 7.52
CA ALA A 67 -6.81 -15.52 7.28
C ALA A 67 -5.60 -16.47 7.37
N HIS A 68 -4.42 -15.97 6.97
CA HIS A 68 -3.18 -16.73 6.98
C HIS A 68 -1.98 -15.78 6.96
N ALA A 69 -0.91 -16.13 7.63
CA ALA A 69 0.36 -15.44 7.56
C ALA A 69 1.41 -16.33 6.87
N SER A 70 2.21 -15.74 5.99
CA SER A 70 3.30 -16.38 5.28
C SER A 70 4.52 -15.46 5.26
N VAL A 71 5.51 -15.76 4.45
CA VAL A 71 6.73 -14.95 4.30
C VAL A 71 6.80 -14.42 2.88
N ASP A 72 6.95 -13.11 2.74
CA ASP A 72 7.15 -12.45 1.46
C ASP A 72 8.57 -12.70 0.91
N GLY A 73 8.79 -12.43 -0.38
CA GLY A 73 10.09 -12.57 -1.03
C GLY A 73 11.21 -11.73 -0.40
N CYS A 74 10.88 -10.69 0.36
CA CYS A 74 11.81 -9.87 1.12
C CYS A 74 12.09 -10.38 2.55
N GLY A 75 11.50 -11.50 2.96
CA GLY A 75 11.63 -12.08 4.30
C GLY A 75 10.64 -11.53 5.34
N ALA A 76 9.89 -10.48 5.02
CA ALA A 76 8.88 -9.95 5.95
C ALA A 76 7.63 -10.83 5.98
N PRO A 77 6.89 -10.88 7.12
CA PRO A 77 5.57 -11.46 7.14
C PRO A 77 4.64 -10.84 6.11
N VAL A 78 3.83 -11.66 5.46
CA VAL A 78 2.78 -11.25 4.52
C VAL A 78 1.46 -11.91 4.91
N PHE A 79 0.36 -11.19 4.78
CA PHE A 79 -0.94 -11.57 5.31
C PHE A 79 -1.95 -11.81 4.18
N ALA A 80 -2.65 -12.94 4.26
CA ALA A 80 -3.74 -13.24 3.35
C ALA A 80 -5.03 -12.55 3.82
N LEU A 81 -5.56 -11.71 2.93
CA LEU A 81 -6.77 -10.91 3.13
C LEU A 81 -7.69 -11.07 1.92
N SER A 82 -8.97 -10.79 2.11
CA SER A 82 -9.90 -10.76 0.98
C SER A 82 -9.69 -9.50 0.12
N PRO A 83 -9.96 -9.55 -1.21
CA PRO A 83 -10.00 -8.35 -2.03
C PRO A 83 -10.98 -7.29 -1.50
N VAL A 84 -12.05 -7.70 -0.84
CA VAL A 84 -13.04 -6.79 -0.23
C VAL A 84 -12.44 -6.08 0.98
N GLY A 85 -11.73 -6.79 1.85
CA GLY A 85 -11.01 -6.18 2.97
C GLY A 85 -9.98 -5.16 2.50
N LEU A 86 -9.18 -5.52 1.50
CA LEU A 86 -8.23 -4.58 0.89
C LEU A 86 -8.94 -3.36 0.28
N ALA A 87 -10.09 -3.55 -0.38
CA ALA A 87 -10.86 -2.42 -0.91
C ALA A 87 -11.34 -1.47 0.19
N ARG A 88 -11.78 -1.99 1.35
CA ARG A 88 -12.14 -1.15 2.52
C ARG A 88 -10.94 -0.36 3.03
N ALA A 89 -9.78 -1.00 3.18
CA ALA A 89 -8.56 -0.33 3.60
C ALA A 89 -8.17 0.81 2.66
N TYR A 90 -8.21 0.58 1.34
CA TYR A 90 -7.88 1.62 0.37
C TYR A 90 -8.96 2.69 0.25
N ALA A 91 -10.24 2.38 0.48
CA ALA A 91 -11.29 3.38 0.61
C ALA A 91 -11.02 4.32 1.79
N THR A 92 -10.64 3.76 2.94
CA THR A 92 -10.26 4.53 4.15
C THR A 92 -9.05 5.41 3.86
N LEU A 93 -7.98 4.89 3.26
CA LEU A 93 -6.81 5.68 2.88
C LEU A 93 -7.17 6.78 1.87
N GLY A 94 -8.01 6.47 0.87
CA GLY A 94 -8.47 7.47 -0.10
C GLY A 94 -9.17 8.65 0.55
N THR A 95 -10.09 8.40 1.49
CA THR A 95 -10.80 9.47 2.22
C THR A 95 -9.91 10.22 3.20
N ALA A 96 -8.75 9.67 3.56
CA ALA A 96 -7.81 10.29 4.48
C ALA A 96 -6.85 11.29 3.79
N ILE A 97 -6.77 11.31 2.44
CA ILE A 97 -5.90 12.22 1.69
C ILE A 97 -6.21 13.68 2.06
N ARG A 98 -5.24 14.39 2.66
CA ARG A 98 -5.35 15.79 3.10
C ARG A 98 -6.61 16.08 3.94
N ASN A 99 -7.03 15.09 4.74
CA ASN A 99 -8.25 15.16 5.56
C ASN A 99 -7.90 15.28 7.04
N MET A 100 -8.07 16.48 7.59
CA MET A 100 -7.83 16.78 9.02
C MET A 100 -8.80 16.10 9.98
N GLN A 101 -9.89 15.52 9.50
CA GLN A 101 -10.87 14.79 10.30
C GLN A 101 -10.60 13.28 10.34
N ALA A 102 -9.72 12.79 9.48
CA ALA A 102 -9.31 11.39 9.46
C ALA A 102 -8.30 11.08 10.57
N ASP A 103 -8.03 9.80 10.79
CA ASP A 103 -6.90 9.37 11.61
C ASP A 103 -5.61 10.01 11.09
N ALA A 104 -4.85 10.63 11.99
CA ALA A 104 -3.66 11.42 11.61
C ALA A 104 -2.60 10.57 10.91
N ARG A 105 -2.44 9.28 11.29
CA ARG A 105 -1.48 8.37 10.67
C ARG A 105 -1.93 8.01 9.25
N ALA A 106 -3.21 7.66 9.09
CA ALA A 106 -3.79 7.38 7.78
C ALA A 106 -3.69 8.60 6.85
N SER A 107 -4.01 9.80 7.35
CA SER A 107 -3.89 11.04 6.58
C SER A 107 -2.45 11.33 6.17
N THR A 108 -1.49 11.15 7.09
CA THR A 108 -0.07 11.37 6.79
C THR A 108 0.42 10.43 5.70
N VAL A 109 0.15 9.13 5.81
CA VAL A 109 0.58 8.12 4.83
C VAL A 109 -0.09 8.35 3.49
N ALA A 110 -1.42 8.48 3.47
CA ALA A 110 -2.18 8.67 2.24
C ALA A 110 -1.79 9.97 1.51
N THR A 111 -1.57 11.05 2.24
CA THR A 111 -1.12 12.32 1.67
C THR A 111 0.29 12.21 1.10
N ALA A 112 1.22 11.59 1.82
CA ALA A 112 2.58 11.38 1.34
C ALA A 112 2.62 10.52 0.05
N MET A 113 1.77 9.49 -0.04
CA MET A 113 1.67 8.65 -1.24
C MET A 113 1.17 9.43 -2.46
N VAL A 114 0.30 10.42 -2.26
CA VAL A 114 -0.24 11.24 -3.36
C VAL A 114 0.68 12.41 -3.70
N ASP A 115 1.37 12.98 -2.72
CA ASP A 115 2.29 14.11 -2.93
C ASP A 115 3.62 13.67 -3.56
N TYR A 116 4.02 12.39 -3.37
CA TYR A 116 5.28 11.83 -3.86
C TYR A 116 5.08 10.45 -4.50
N PRO A 117 4.19 10.32 -5.51
CA PRO A 117 3.84 9.02 -6.08
C PRO A 117 5.02 8.36 -6.80
N GLU A 118 5.96 9.15 -7.32
CA GLU A 118 7.18 8.66 -7.98
C GLU A 118 8.11 7.90 -7.01
N LEU A 119 8.00 8.12 -5.70
CA LEU A 119 8.77 7.38 -4.70
C LEU A 119 8.20 5.98 -4.43
N ILE A 120 6.99 5.68 -4.90
CA ILE A 120 6.33 4.39 -4.69
C ILE A 120 6.80 3.36 -5.72
N GLN A 121 6.81 3.70 -7.01
CA GLN A 121 7.14 2.77 -8.08
C GLN A 121 8.08 3.36 -9.15
N GLY A 122 8.46 4.60 -9.01
CA GLY A 122 9.32 5.34 -9.93
C GLY A 122 8.54 6.32 -10.81
N PRO A 123 9.23 7.30 -11.37
CA PRO A 123 8.65 8.25 -12.31
C PRO A 123 8.14 7.49 -13.55
N ASP A 124 7.10 8.02 -14.17
CA ASP A 124 6.47 7.47 -15.39
C ASP A 124 5.89 6.04 -15.23
N SER A 125 5.86 5.51 -14.01
CA SER A 125 5.20 4.22 -13.78
C SER A 125 3.67 4.34 -13.89
N PRO A 126 2.97 3.24 -14.23
CA PRO A 126 1.51 3.24 -14.26
C PRO A 126 0.85 3.71 -12.96
N ASP A 127 1.39 3.31 -11.81
CA ASP A 127 0.88 3.72 -10.49
C ASP A 127 1.02 5.24 -10.30
N THR A 128 2.19 5.80 -10.63
CA THR A 128 2.46 7.24 -10.55
C THR A 128 1.51 8.03 -11.44
N MET A 129 1.36 7.61 -12.72
CA MET A 129 0.45 8.29 -13.66
C MET A 129 -1.00 8.28 -13.20
N VAL A 130 -1.48 7.18 -12.62
CA VAL A 130 -2.86 7.09 -12.11
C VAL A 130 -3.01 7.90 -10.84
N SER A 131 -2.05 7.84 -9.92
CA SER A 131 -2.05 8.61 -8.67
C SER A 131 -2.13 10.11 -8.93
N GLU A 132 -1.25 10.64 -9.79
CA GLU A 132 -1.22 12.06 -10.16
C GLU A 132 -2.51 12.55 -10.80
N ARG A 133 -3.07 11.76 -11.75
CA ARG A 133 -4.26 12.18 -12.50
C ARG A 133 -5.57 12.06 -11.73
N LEU A 134 -5.65 11.13 -10.78
CA LEU A 134 -6.85 10.91 -9.98
C LEU A 134 -6.76 11.49 -8.56
N ASP A 135 -5.60 12.02 -8.16
CA ASP A 135 -5.33 12.41 -6.76
C ASP A 135 -5.71 11.26 -5.81
N ALA A 136 -5.17 10.08 -6.08
CA ALA A 136 -5.58 8.81 -5.48
C ALA A 136 -4.40 8.04 -4.87
N VAL A 137 -4.65 7.29 -3.81
CA VAL A 137 -3.69 6.30 -3.31
C VAL A 137 -3.69 5.10 -4.26
N VAL A 138 -2.55 4.84 -4.89
CA VAL A 138 -2.38 3.73 -5.85
C VAL A 138 -1.19 2.88 -5.43
N LYS A 139 -1.35 1.57 -5.43
CA LYS A 139 -0.25 0.65 -5.15
C LYS A 139 -0.44 -0.68 -5.87
N SER A 140 0.49 -0.98 -6.73
CA SER A 140 0.67 -2.32 -7.27
C SER A 140 1.34 -3.24 -6.26
N GLY A 141 0.99 -4.51 -6.29
CA GLY A 141 1.65 -5.58 -5.54
C GLY A 141 2.17 -6.66 -6.47
N ALA A 142 3.04 -7.52 -5.95
CA ALA A 142 3.48 -8.71 -6.67
C ALA A 142 2.30 -9.61 -7.06
N GLU A 143 2.53 -10.49 -8.04
CA GLU A 143 1.56 -11.49 -8.46
C GLU A 143 0.22 -10.90 -8.97
N GLY A 144 0.29 -9.80 -9.75
CA GLY A 144 -0.86 -9.21 -10.42
C GLY A 144 -1.88 -8.55 -9.49
N MET A 145 -1.42 -7.89 -8.46
CA MET A 145 -2.23 -7.14 -7.51
C MET A 145 -2.19 -5.64 -7.86
N LEU A 146 -3.34 -4.96 -7.73
CA LEU A 146 -3.45 -3.50 -7.76
C LEU A 146 -4.55 -3.05 -6.82
N CYS A 147 -4.27 -2.01 -6.05
CA CYS A 147 -5.24 -1.34 -5.20
C CYS A 147 -5.28 0.16 -5.53
N ILE A 148 -6.49 0.73 -5.63
CA ILE A 148 -6.74 2.16 -5.85
C ILE A 148 -7.75 2.63 -4.81
N GLY A 149 -7.43 3.72 -4.10
CA GLY A 149 -8.33 4.40 -3.16
C GLY A 149 -8.50 5.86 -3.55
N LEU A 150 -9.74 6.28 -3.84
CA LEU A 150 -10.08 7.63 -4.26
C LEU A 150 -10.54 8.48 -3.06
N ARG A 151 -10.36 9.79 -3.14
CA ARG A 151 -10.83 10.74 -2.11
C ARG A 151 -12.35 10.69 -1.87
N SER A 152 -13.11 10.23 -2.84
CA SER A 152 -14.55 10.02 -2.71
C SER A 152 -14.92 8.85 -1.80
N GLY A 153 -13.96 8.02 -1.38
CA GLY A 153 -14.17 6.77 -0.69
C GLY A 153 -14.43 5.57 -1.61
N ALA A 154 -14.52 5.80 -2.93
CA ALA A 154 -14.54 4.68 -3.86
C ALA A 154 -13.16 4.03 -3.97
N SER A 155 -13.14 2.72 -4.13
CA SER A 155 -11.90 1.95 -4.25
C SER A 155 -12.03 0.84 -5.28
N ALA A 156 -10.90 0.38 -5.81
CA ALA A 156 -10.83 -0.80 -6.66
C ALA A 156 -9.64 -1.66 -6.25
N VAL A 157 -9.87 -2.96 -6.15
CA VAL A 157 -8.83 -3.97 -5.94
C VAL A 157 -8.93 -5.01 -7.03
N VAL A 158 -7.80 -5.28 -7.67
CA VAL A 158 -7.67 -6.27 -8.73
C VAL A 158 -6.63 -7.31 -8.34
N LYS A 159 -6.96 -8.56 -8.48
CA LYS A 159 -6.02 -9.71 -8.39
C LYS A 159 -6.16 -10.54 -9.65
N ILE A 160 -5.08 -10.65 -10.40
CA ILE A 160 -5.02 -11.49 -11.60
C ILE A 160 -4.52 -12.89 -11.22
N SER A 161 -5.26 -13.92 -11.61
CA SER A 161 -5.03 -15.30 -11.16
C SER A 161 -3.70 -15.88 -11.64
N ASP A 162 -3.23 -15.48 -12.82
CA ASP A 162 -1.93 -15.91 -13.37
C ASP A 162 -0.74 -15.10 -12.85
N GLY A 163 -0.99 -14.12 -11.96
CA GLY A 163 0.05 -13.25 -11.39
C GLY A 163 0.51 -12.12 -12.33
N SER A 164 0.00 -12.03 -13.56
CA SER A 164 0.42 -11.01 -14.51
C SER A 164 -0.11 -9.64 -14.16
N SER A 165 0.76 -8.61 -14.16
CA SER A 165 0.36 -7.21 -13.96
C SER A 165 -0.21 -6.51 -15.21
N ARG A 166 -0.13 -7.13 -16.39
CA ARG A 166 -0.47 -6.49 -17.68
C ARG A 166 -1.87 -5.91 -17.76
N ALA A 167 -2.85 -6.49 -17.06
CA ALA A 167 -4.24 -6.08 -17.13
C ALA A 167 -4.74 -5.35 -15.86
N THR A 168 -3.92 -5.21 -14.81
CA THR A 168 -4.38 -4.71 -13.51
C THR A 168 -4.99 -3.31 -13.60
N HIS A 169 -4.27 -2.36 -14.20
CA HIS A 169 -4.74 -0.98 -14.37
C HIS A 169 -5.95 -0.89 -15.30
N LEU A 170 -5.94 -1.64 -16.41
CA LEU A 170 -7.07 -1.70 -17.33
C LEU A 170 -8.35 -2.13 -16.60
N VAL A 171 -8.27 -3.24 -15.86
CA VAL A 171 -9.43 -3.81 -15.16
C VAL A 171 -9.89 -2.87 -14.03
N ALA A 172 -8.97 -2.32 -13.23
CA ALA A 172 -9.33 -1.40 -12.15
C ALA A 172 -10.03 -0.14 -12.66
N LEU A 173 -9.48 0.52 -13.69
CA LEU A 173 -10.04 1.74 -14.26
C LEU A 173 -11.40 1.48 -14.93
N ARG A 174 -11.55 0.37 -15.64
CA ARG A 174 -12.85 -0.03 -16.22
C ARG A 174 -13.88 -0.41 -15.15
N ALA A 175 -13.48 -1.05 -14.06
CA ALA A 175 -14.37 -1.32 -12.94
C ALA A 175 -14.89 -0.03 -12.28
N LEU A 176 -14.00 0.94 -12.02
CA LEU A 176 -14.40 2.25 -11.49
C LEU A 176 -15.31 3.02 -12.45
N GLN A 177 -15.08 2.89 -13.75
CA GLN A 177 -15.97 3.46 -14.76
C GLN A 177 -17.34 2.78 -14.75
N ALA A 178 -17.39 1.45 -14.76
CA ALA A 178 -18.64 0.69 -14.74
C ALA A 178 -19.47 0.97 -13.48
N ALA A 179 -18.81 1.27 -12.37
CA ALA A 179 -19.44 1.71 -11.12
C ALA A 179 -19.90 3.19 -11.15
N GLY A 180 -19.71 3.92 -12.26
CA GLY A 180 -20.08 5.33 -12.37
C GLY A 180 -19.17 6.30 -11.60
N VAL A 181 -18.03 5.83 -11.11
CA VAL A 181 -17.07 6.63 -10.33
C VAL A 181 -16.18 7.49 -11.24
N LEU A 182 -15.74 6.94 -12.36
CA LEU A 182 -14.93 7.64 -13.36
C LEU A 182 -15.69 7.78 -14.68
N THR A 183 -15.45 8.88 -15.40
CA THR A 183 -16.02 9.08 -16.73
C THR A 183 -15.27 8.27 -17.79
N GLN A 184 -15.94 7.96 -18.90
CA GLN A 184 -15.32 7.30 -20.06
C GLN A 184 -14.07 8.07 -20.52
N THR A 185 -14.19 9.39 -20.66
CA THR A 185 -13.09 10.26 -21.12
C THR A 185 -11.87 10.18 -20.21
N THR A 186 -12.07 10.20 -18.88
CA THR A 186 -10.99 10.06 -17.91
C THR A 186 -10.28 8.71 -18.05
N VAL A 187 -11.06 7.64 -18.15
CA VAL A 187 -10.51 6.28 -18.25
C VAL A 187 -9.75 6.09 -19.58
N ASP A 188 -10.28 6.54 -20.69
CA ASP A 188 -9.60 6.41 -22.00
C ASP A 188 -8.30 7.21 -22.05
N SER A 189 -8.27 8.41 -21.46
CA SER A 189 -7.06 9.22 -21.33
C SER A 189 -5.99 8.52 -20.47
N LEU A 190 -6.39 7.95 -19.33
CA LEU A 190 -5.49 7.19 -18.44
C LEU A 190 -4.95 5.94 -19.14
N LEU A 191 -5.81 5.14 -19.76
CA LEU A 191 -5.40 3.92 -20.45
C LEU A 191 -4.44 4.20 -21.60
N THR A 192 -4.66 5.31 -22.33
CA THR A 192 -3.72 5.75 -23.38
C THR A 192 -2.33 6.05 -22.80
N ALA A 193 -2.24 6.57 -21.60
CA ALA A 193 -0.95 6.84 -20.94
C ALA A 193 -0.28 5.58 -20.36
N VAL A 194 -1.08 4.77 -19.65
CA VAL A 194 -0.61 3.61 -18.88
C VAL A 194 -0.25 2.42 -19.75
N LEU A 195 -0.94 2.22 -20.86
CA LEU A 195 -0.76 1.07 -21.77
C LEU A 195 0.20 1.38 -22.94
N ARG A 196 0.97 2.44 -22.87
CA ARG A 196 2.00 2.72 -23.89
C ARG A 196 3.07 1.61 -23.83
N PRO A 197 3.46 1.08 -25.04
CA PRO A 197 4.50 0.06 -25.14
C PRO A 197 5.87 0.59 -24.71
#